data_3b95df6dfebb96ef1b13369091e54eb0
#
_entry.id   3b95df6dfebb96ef1b13369091e54eb0
#
_cell.length_a   1.000
_cell.length_b   1.000
_cell.length_c   1.000
_cell.angle_alpha   90.00
_cell.angle_beta   90.00
_cell.angle_gamma   90.00
#
_symmetry.space_group_name_H-M   'P 1'
#
loop_
_entity.id
_entity.type
_entity.pdbx_description
1 polymer ?
#
loop_
_entity_poly.entity_id
_entity_poly.type
_entity_poly.pdbx_seq_one_letter_code
_entity_poly.pdbx_strand_id
1 'polypeptide(L)'
;SLRQAQIYGVSVKQLAPSSSQAYTTTGFNAGYGVHFSIAPSYPTGDSSSYLFFLDTKPSALVAPNGLYLGDMNCNPIGGNPPSECLDKVVLGQGHTITDLCSLESGTEVCTHEQLDITFVRPAVEAKIIFNNNGVLMSTACIEVSSTDGKKNSVVVYTTGQVSVRGTSCIDAL
;
A
#
# COMPACT_ATOMS: atom_id res chain seq x y z
N SER A 1 2.30 9.42 -2.08
CA SER A 1 1.58 9.50 -0.79
C SER A 1 0.21 8.82 -0.88
N LEU A 2 -0.38 8.42 0.26
CA LEU A 2 -1.73 7.81 0.32
C LEU A 2 -2.79 8.69 -0.36
N ARG A 3 -2.75 10.01 -0.15
CA ARG A 3 -3.63 10.95 -0.85
C ARG A 3 -3.39 10.97 -2.35
N GLN A 4 -2.17 10.78 -2.79
CA GLN A 4 -1.84 10.70 -4.21
C GLN A 4 -2.40 9.41 -4.84
N ALA A 5 -2.29 8.27 -4.15
CA ALA A 5 -2.91 7.01 -4.57
C ALA A 5 -4.43 7.16 -4.67
N GLN A 6 -5.06 7.79 -3.68
CA GLN A 6 -6.49 8.08 -3.69
C GLN A 6 -6.89 8.98 -4.87
N ILE A 7 -6.16 10.09 -5.09
CA ILE A 7 -6.42 11.01 -6.20
C ILE A 7 -6.26 10.29 -7.54
N TYR A 8 -5.23 9.47 -7.71
CA TYR A 8 -5.02 8.71 -8.94
C TYR A 8 -6.04 7.58 -9.11
N GLY A 9 -6.46 6.94 -8.01
CA GLY A 9 -7.55 5.96 -8.02
C GLY A 9 -8.89 6.56 -8.47
N VAL A 10 -9.17 7.80 -8.14
CA VAL A 10 -10.44 8.48 -8.51
C VAL A 10 -10.33 9.27 -9.82
N SER A 11 -9.16 9.83 -10.14
CA SER A 11 -8.97 10.65 -11.35
C SER A 11 -8.64 9.79 -12.58
N VAL A 12 -9.05 10.26 -13.76
CA VAL A 12 -8.73 9.61 -15.05
C VAL A 12 -7.30 9.96 -15.46
N LYS A 13 -6.29 9.49 -14.72
CA LYS A 13 -4.91 9.62 -15.17
C LYS A 13 -4.56 8.42 -16.04
N GLN A 14 -4.45 8.66 -17.34
CA GLN A 14 -3.92 7.68 -18.26
C GLN A 14 -2.39 7.66 -18.11
N LEU A 15 -1.82 6.53 -17.69
CA LEU A 15 -0.37 6.35 -17.77
C LEU A 15 0.01 6.23 -19.24
N ALA A 16 1.00 7.01 -19.67
CA ALA A 16 1.60 6.81 -20.98
C ALA A 16 2.18 5.38 -21.01
N PRO A 17 1.91 4.57 -22.04
CA PRO A 17 2.50 3.26 -22.16
C PRO A 17 4.02 3.43 -22.30
N SER A 18 4.75 3.12 -21.23
CA SER A 18 6.19 2.93 -21.36
C SER A 18 6.41 1.66 -22.18
N SER A 19 7.30 1.69 -23.13
CA SER A 19 7.51 0.70 -24.17
C SER A 19 7.91 -0.72 -23.72
N SER A 20 7.92 -0.98 -22.42
CA SER A 20 8.23 -2.28 -21.82
C SER A 20 7.09 -2.91 -21.03
N GLN A 21 5.97 -2.22 -20.84
CA GLN A 21 4.82 -2.73 -20.12
C GLN A 21 3.65 -2.96 -21.08
N ALA A 22 3.75 -4.02 -21.86
CA ALA A 22 2.65 -4.52 -22.70
C ALA A 22 1.56 -5.18 -21.82
N TYR A 23 1.04 -4.42 -20.85
CA TYR A 23 -0.20 -4.83 -20.21
C TYR A 23 -1.37 -4.36 -21.06
N THR A 24 -2.06 -5.31 -21.64
CA THR A 24 -3.38 -5.12 -22.24
C THR A 24 -4.39 -4.79 -21.12
N THR A 25 -4.16 -3.72 -20.40
CA THR A 25 -5.19 -3.12 -19.58
C THR A 25 -6.10 -2.36 -20.53
N THR A 26 -7.29 -2.84 -20.71
CA THR A 26 -8.41 -1.97 -21.08
C THR A 26 -8.52 -0.92 -19.98
N GLY A 27 -7.78 0.13 -20.15
CA GLY A 27 -7.20 1.23 -19.35
C GLY A 27 -7.97 1.87 -18.22
N PHE A 28 -9.10 1.36 -17.74
CA PHE A 28 -9.93 2.10 -16.79
C PHE A 28 -10.15 1.40 -15.43
N ASN A 29 -9.70 0.18 -15.23
CA ASN A 29 -9.99 -0.60 -14.03
C ASN A 29 -8.73 -0.94 -13.19
N ALA A 30 -7.60 -0.31 -13.45
CA ALA A 30 -6.42 -0.49 -12.61
C ALA A 30 -6.59 0.25 -11.27
N GLY A 31 -6.24 -0.40 -10.17
CA GLY A 31 -6.15 0.21 -8.86
C GLY A 31 -4.81 0.91 -8.68
N TYR A 32 -4.80 2.00 -7.93
CA TYR A 32 -3.56 2.62 -7.45
C TYR A 32 -3.44 2.36 -5.96
N GLY A 33 -2.26 1.94 -5.53
CA GLY A 33 -2.05 1.56 -4.14
C GLY A 33 -0.73 2.03 -3.56
N VAL A 34 -0.63 1.82 -2.26
CA VAL A 34 0.62 1.92 -1.51
C VAL A 34 0.87 0.60 -0.80
N HIS A 35 2.11 0.16 -0.85
CA HIS A 35 2.58 -1.05 -0.20
C HIS A 35 3.62 -0.73 0.85
N PHE A 36 3.45 -1.31 2.03
CA PHE A 36 4.37 -1.27 3.15
C PHE A 36 4.85 -2.67 3.46
N SER A 37 6.13 -2.84 3.71
CA SER A 37 6.70 -4.09 4.23
C SER A 37 7.82 -3.77 5.21
N ILE A 38 7.60 -4.11 6.48
CA ILE A 38 8.54 -3.86 7.58
C ILE A 38 9.29 -5.12 8.02
N ALA A 39 8.88 -6.30 7.51
CA ALA A 39 9.50 -7.57 7.85
C ALA A 39 10.90 -7.71 7.25
N PRO A 40 11.91 -8.02 8.03
CA PRO A 40 13.26 -8.25 7.49
C PRO A 40 13.35 -9.53 6.63
N SER A 41 12.36 -10.40 6.67
CA SER A 41 12.40 -11.74 6.06
C SER A 41 11.61 -11.87 4.74
N TYR A 42 10.66 -11.02 4.46
CA TYR A 42 9.92 -11.05 3.19
C TYR A 42 10.55 -10.10 2.19
N PRO A 43 10.69 -10.54 0.90
CA PRO A 43 11.83 -10.15 0.09
C PRO A 43 12.26 -8.71 0.38
N THR A 44 13.19 -8.59 1.31
CA THR A 44 13.77 -7.34 1.82
C THR A 44 12.75 -6.29 2.27
N GLY A 45 12.06 -6.52 3.38
CA GLY A 45 11.26 -5.47 4.03
C GLY A 45 12.11 -4.23 4.31
N ASP A 46 11.53 -3.06 4.16
CA ASP A 46 12.22 -1.77 4.33
C ASP A 46 11.33 -0.81 5.11
N SER A 47 11.58 -0.72 6.42
CA SER A 47 10.85 0.18 7.30
C SER A 47 11.11 1.67 7.04
N SER A 48 12.12 2.01 6.23
CA SER A 48 12.46 3.39 5.89
C SER A 48 11.77 3.91 4.63
N SER A 49 10.98 3.06 3.97
CA SER A 49 10.30 3.42 2.72
C SER A 49 8.94 2.73 2.57
N TYR A 50 8.18 3.19 1.59
CA TYR A 50 6.99 2.52 1.07
C TYR A 50 6.95 2.63 -0.45
N LEU A 51 6.17 1.77 -1.08
CA LEU A 51 6.02 1.77 -2.53
C LEU A 51 4.67 2.37 -2.93
N PHE A 52 4.69 3.06 -4.06
CA PHE A 52 3.50 3.43 -4.81
C PHE A 52 3.38 2.47 -5.99
N PHE A 53 2.23 1.84 -6.19
CA PHE A 53 2.07 0.81 -7.21
C PHE A 53 0.77 0.93 -7.99
N LEU A 54 0.75 0.27 -9.13
CA LEU A 54 -0.41 0.10 -9.99
C LEU A 54 -0.85 -1.37 -9.93
N ASP A 55 -1.97 -1.63 -9.27
CA ASP A 55 -2.59 -2.97 -9.24
C ASP A 55 -3.12 -3.31 -10.63
N THR A 56 -2.35 -4.11 -11.35
CA THR A 56 -2.63 -4.48 -12.74
C THR A 56 -3.18 -5.91 -12.81
N LYS A 57 -3.72 -6.27 -13.95
CA LYS A 57 -4.04 -7.66 -14.23
C LYS A 57 -2.77 -8.38 -14.67
N PRO A 58 -2.21 -9.32 -13.90
CA PRO A 58 -1.03 -10.09 -14.32
C PRO A 58 -1.33 -10.96 -15.56
N SER A 59 -2.60 -11.21 -15.86
CA SER A 59 -3.05 -11.84 -17.11
C SER A 59 -4.48 -11.40 -17.45
N ALA A 60 -4.92 -11.66 -18.67
CA ALA A 60 -6.30 -11.37 -19.11
C ALA A 60 -7.39 -12.08 -18.26
N LEU A 61 -7.01 -13.09 -17.51
CA LEU A 61 -7.91 -13.93 -16.72
C LEU A 61 -7.95 -13.55 -15.22
N VAL A 62 -7.01 -12.72 -14.75
CA VAL A 62 -6.90 -12.35 -13.33
C VAL A 62 -7.23 -10.87 -13.17
N ALA A 63 -8.29 -10.58 -12.42
CA ALA A 63 -8.66 -9.20 -12.08
C ALA A 63 -7.63 -8.58 -11.10
N PRO A 64 -7.54 -7.24 -11.02
CA PRO A 64 -6.82 -6.56 -9.97
C PRO A 64 -7.26 -7.10 -8.60
N ASN A 65 -6.28 -7.55 -7.80
CA ASN A 65 -6.56 -8.25 -6.54
C ASN A 65 -6.39 -7.37 -5.30
N GLY A 66 -5.83 -6.18 -5.46
CA GLY A 66 -5.56 -5.25 -4.38
C GLY A 66 -4.20 -5.47 -3.71
N LEU A 67 -3.37 -6.37 -4.24
CA LEU A 67 -2.07 -6.74 -3.69
C LEU A 67 -0.95 -6.27 -4.61
N TYR A 68 0.16 -5.87 -4.01
CA TYR A 68 1.37 -5.53 -4.73
C TYR A 68 2.13 -6.79 -5.17
N LEU A 69 2.58 -6.80 -6.42
CA LEU A 69 3.44 -7.83 -6.98
C LEU A 69 4.84 -7.27 -7.25
N GLY A 70 5.80 -7.60 -6.40
CA GLY A 70 7.18 -7.14 -6.50
C GLY A 70 7.88 -7.11 -5.15
N ASP A 71 9.17 -6.80 -5.15
CA ASP A 71 9.95 -6.56 -3.93
C ASP A 71 10.02 -5.05 -3.58
N MET A 72 10.55 -4.72 -2.41
CA MET A 72 10.74 -3.33 -1.96
C MET A 72 11.79 -2.54 -2.76
N ASN A 73 12.46 -3.16 -3.72
CA ASN A 73 13.36 -2.50 -4.68
C ASN A 73 12.73 -2.36 -6.07
N CYS A 74 11.42 -2.57 -6.17
CA CYS A 74 10.68 -2.52 -7.44
C CYS A 74 11.06 -3.61 -8.45
N ASN A 75 11.66 -4.71 -8.00
CA ASN A 75 11.95 -5.85 -8.87
C ASN A 75 10.78 -6.83 -8.89
N PRO A 76 10.57 -7.54 -10.00
CA PRO A 76 9.57 -8.61 -10.07
C PRO A 76 10.00 -9.81 -9.21
N ILE A 77 9.06 -10.38 -8.47
CA ILE A 77 9.29 -11.63 -7.74
C ILE A 77 9.14 -12.79 -8.73
N GLY A 78 10.15 -13.66 -8.78
CA GLY A 78 10.12 -14.84 -9.65
C GLY A 78 10.29 -14.56 -11.14
N GLY A 79 10.64 -13.35 -11.54
CA GLY A 79 11.02 -13.00 -12.91
C GLY A 79 9.88 -12.85 -13.93
N ASN A 80 8.63 -13.08 -13.54
CA ASN A 80 7.46 -12.84 -14.37
C ASN A 80 6.18 -12.87 -13.51
N PRO A 81 5.26 -11.89 -13.55
CA PRO A 81 5.22 -10.68 -14.39
C PRO A 81 6.16 -9.58 -13.88
N PRO A 82 6.34 -8.47 -14.64
CA PRO A 82 7.08 -7.31 -14.14
C PRO A 82 6.43 -6.75 -12.87
N SER A 83 7.25 -6.14 -12.02
CA SER A 83 6.80 -5.47 -10.81
C SER A 83 5.73 -4.41 -11.10
N GLU A 84 4.73 -4.33 -10.26
CA GLU A 84 3.67 -3.30 -10.32
C GLU A 84 4.13 -1.95 -9.75
N CYS A 85 5.36 -1.86 -9.30
CA CYS A 85 5.93 -0.65 -8.72
C CYS A 85 5.93 0.52 -9.70
N LEU A 86 5.46 1.67 -9.23
CA LEU A 86 5.54 2.95 -9.92
C LEU A 86 6.66 3.81 -9.35
N ASP A 87 6.81 3.80 -8.03
CA ASP A 87 7.77 4.64 -7.33
C ASP A 87 8.07 4.11 -5.93
N LYS A 88 9.31 4.29 -5.48
CA LYS A 88 9.74 4.04 -4.09
C LYS A 88 9.92 5.36 -3.36
N VAL A 89 9.15 5.55 -2.30
CA VAL A 89 9.20 6.76 -1.49
C VAL A 89 9.96 6.47 -0.20
N VAL A 90 11.13 7.08 -0.07
CA VAL A 90 11.96 6.98 1.14
C VAL A 90 11.52 8.03 2.15
N LEU A 91 11.34 7.62 3.40
CA LEU A 91 11.07 8.50 4.52
C LEU A 91 12.33 9.31 4.84
N GLY A 92 12.20 10.63 4.85
CA GLY A 92 13.34 11.50 5.14
C GLY A 92 13.71 11.54 6.64
N GLN A 93 14.88 12.10 6.96
CA GLN A 93 15.31 12.42 8.32
C GLN A 93 15.38 11.24 9.31
N GLY A 94 15.60 10.02 8.82
CA GLY A 94 15.69 8.83 9.67
C GLY A 94 14.37 8.37 10.28
N HIS A 95 13.24 8.81 9.73
CA HIS A 95 11.93 8.28 10.12
C HIS A 95 11.79 6.83 9.65
N THR A 96 11.14 6.02 10.48
CA THR A 96 10.88 4.60 10.19
C THR A 96 9.43 4.25 10.48
N ILE A 97 8.89 3.34 9.70
CA ILE A 97 7.60 2.69 9.96
C ILE A 97 7.88 1.64 11.05
N THR A 98 7.22 1.77 12.21
CA THR A 98 7.46 0.89 13.35
C THR A 98 6.40 -0.16 13.50
N ASP A 99 5.15 0.16 13.18
CA ASP A 99 4.04 -0.77 13.31
C ASP A 99 3.02 -0.61 12.18
N LEU A 100 2.42 -1.74 11.80
CA LEU A 100 1.28 -1.84 10.91
C LEU A 100 0.15 -2.51 11.70
N CYS A 101 -0.93 -1.78 11.96
CA CYS A 101 -2.01 -2.22 12.83
C CYS A 101 -3.35 -2.27 12.10
N SER A 102 -4.17 -3.26 12.45
CA SER A 102 -5.58 -3.37 12.06
C SER A 102 -6.49 -3.30 13.29
N LEU A 103 -7.78 -3.01 13.07
CA LEU A 103 -8.81 -3.16 14.08
C LEU A 103 -9.64 -4.41 13.77
N GLU A 104 -9.45 -5.48 14.53
CA GLU A 104 -10.12 -6.77 14.34
C GLU A 104 -11.13 -7.00 15.48
N SER A 105 -12.42 -6.96 15.14
CA SER A 105 -13.50 -7.17 16.13
C SER A 105 -13.41 -6.23 17.35
N GLY A 106 -12.94 -4.99 17.15
CA GLY A 106 -12.75 -4.02 18.20
C GLY A 106 -11.45 -4.18 19.00
N THR A 107 -10.58 -5.10 18.57
CA THR A 107 -9.25 -5.29 19.17
C THR A 107 -8.19 -4.85 18.17
N GLU A 108 -7.25 -4.07 18.61
CA GLU A 108 -6.11 -3.66 17.82
C GLU A 108 -5.09 -4.79 17.71
N VAL A 109 -4.63 -5.05 16.48
CA VAL A 109 -3.61 -6.05 16.16
C VAL A 109 -2.48 -5.36 15.41
N CYS A 110 -1.29 -5.27 16.03
CA CYS A 110 -0.09 -4.59 15.49
C CYS A 110 1.05 -5.57 15.14
N THR A 111 0.72 -6.80 14.77
CA THR A 111 1.72 -7.83 14.43
C THR A 111 1.85 -8.05 12.92
N HIS A 112 1.33 -7.11 12.13
CA HIS A 112 1.38 -7.21 10.68
C HIS A 112 2.73 -6.76 10.14
N GLU A 113 3.24 -7.50 9.20
CA GLU A 113 4.53 -7.23 8.55
C GLU A 113 4.38 -6.54 7.19
N GLN A 114 3.21 -6.68 6.57
CA GLN A 114 2.89 -6.12 5.27
C GLN A 114 1.49 -5.51 5.25
N LEU A 115 1.33 -4.48 4.42
CA LEU A 115 0.06 -3.80 4.21
C LEU A 115 -0.03 -3.28 2.78
N ASP A 116 -1.10 -3.66 2.11
CA ASP A 116 -1.53 -3.10 0.83
C ASP A 116 -2.80 -2.29 0.99
N ILE A 117 -2.78 -1.06 0.49
CA ILE A 117 -3.95 -0.19 0.45
C ILE A 117 -4.17 0.24 -0.99
N THR A 118 -5.27 -0.20 -1.62
CA THR A 118 -5.60 0.09 -3.01
C THR A 118 -6.92 0.83 -3.17
N PHE A 119 -6.95 1.74 -4.12
CA PHE A 119 -8.14 2.49 -4.54
C PHE A 119 -8.46 2.13 -5.99
N VAL A 120 -9.66 1.58 -6.22
CA VAL A 120 -10.10 1.10 -7.54
C VAL A 120 -11.29 1.93 -8.01
N ARG A 121 -11.22 2.41 -9.24
CA ARG A 121 -12.34 3.15 -9.86
C ARG A 121 -13.56 2.28 -10.11
N PRO A 122 -14.75 2.87 -10.07
CA PRO A 122 -15.09 4.28 -9.75
C PRO A 122 -15.23 4.55 -8.26
N ALA A 123 -14.98 3.55 -7.41
CA ALA A 123 -15.17 3.65 -5.96
C ALA A 123 -14.08 4.53 -5.33
N VAL A 124 -14.47 5.29 -4.32
CA VAL A 124 -13.54 6.02 -3.44
C VAL A 124 -13.07 5.14 -2.28
N GLU A 125 -13.65 3.96 -2.17
CA GLU A 125 -13.36 2.98 -1.11
C GLU A 125 -11.96 2.41 -1.25
N ALA A 126 -11.31 2.22 -0.11
CA ALA A 126 -10.01 1.56 -0.02
C ALA A 126 -10.19 0.06 0.21
N LYS A 127 -9.45 -0.75 -0.54
CA LYS A 127 -9.17 -2.15 -0.17
C LYS A 127 -7.94 -2.15 0.72
N ILE A 128 -8.06 -2.73 1.89
CA ILE A 128 -7.01 -2.80 2.91
C ILE A 128 -6.73 -4.27 3.18
N ILE A 129 -5.51 -4.74 2.88
CA ILE A 129 -5.11 -6.13 3.02
C ILE A 129 -3.77 -6.20 3.75
N PHE A 130 -3.71 -7.01 4.80
CA PHE A 130 -2.47 -7.26 5.54
C PHE A 130 -1.88 -8.64 5.19
N ASN A 131 -0.56 -8.73 5.28
CA ASN A 131 0.21 -9.98 5.17
C ASN A 131 -0.14 -10.83 3.94
N ASN A 132 -0.58 -10.19 2.87
CA ASN A 132 -0.95 -10.85 1.60
C ASN A 132 -1.96 -12.00 1.77
N ASN A 133 -2.82 -11.94 2.79
CA ASN A 133 -3.77 -13.02 3.12
C ASN A 133 -5.11 -12.93 2.38
N GLY A 134 -5.33 -11.89 1.58
CA GLY A 134 -6.57 -11.66 0.81
C GLY A 134 -7.79 -11.26 1.66
N VAL A 135 -7.65 -11.12 2.97
CA VAL A 135 -8.74 -10.70 3.85
C VAL A 135 -8.82 -9.18 3.88
N LEU A 136 -10.01 -8.64 3.59
CA LEU A 136 -10.26 -7.20 3.62
C LEU A 136 -10.50 -6.74 5.05
N MET A 137 -9.73 -5.74 5.48
CA MET A 137 -9.89 -5.08 6.78
C MET A 137 -10.61 -3.75 6.65
N SER A 138 -11.31 -3.35 7.70
CA SER A 138 -12.06 -2.08 7.73
C SER A 138 -11.18 -0.87 7.94
N THR A 139 -10.03 -1.05 8.58
CA THR A 139 -9.15 0.03 9.02
C THR A 139 -7.70 -0.45 8.98
N ALA A 140 -6.81 0.45 8.62
CA ALA A 140 -5.36 0.29 8.78
C ALA A 140 -4.79 1.48 9.51
N CYS A 141 -3.80 1.24 10.37
CA CYS A 141 -2.98 2.27 10.97
C CYS A 141 -1.51 1.99 10.69
N ILE A 142 -0.82 3.00 10.20
CA ILE A 142 0.62 2.99 9.93
C ILE A 142 1.30 3.89 10.95
N GLU A 143 2.10 3.33 11.84
CA GLU A 143 2.87 4.09 12.80
C GLU A 143 4.23 4.46 12.23
N VAL A 144 4.60 5.72 12.37
CA VAL A 144 5.90 6.25 11.96
C VAL A 144 6.58 6.86 13.17
N SER A 145 7.80 6.43 13.44
CA SER A 145 8.64 6.97 14.50
C SER A 145 9.77 7.83 13.91
N SER A 146 10.06 8.92 14.59
CA SER A 146 11.23 9.77 14.33
C SER A 146 12.43 9.31 15.15
N THR A 147 13.62 9.81 14.83
CA THR A 147 14.87 9.48 15.53
C THR A 147 14.89 9.92 17.01
N ASP A 148 14.05 10.88 17.38
CA ASP A 148 13.87 11.34 18.78
C ASP A 148 12.76 10.55 19.51
N GLY A 149 12.22 9.49 18.90
CA GLY A 149 11.24 8.60 19.49
C GLY A 149 9.79 9.11 19.46
N LYS A 150 9.53 10.25 18.80
CA LYS A 150 8.16 10.72 18.61
C LYS A 150 7.43 9.85 17.60
N LYS A 151 6.20 9.51 17.95
CA LYS A 151 5.33 8.66 17.12
C LYS A 151 4.21 9.49 16.50
N ASN A 152 3.94 9.22 15.25
CA ASN A 152 2.78 9.71 14.51
C ASN A 152 2.14 8.53 13.80
N SER A 153 0.83 8.57 13.65
CA SER A 153 0.11 7.53 12.94
C SER A 153 -0.72 8.08 11.79
N VAL A 154 -0.86 7.27 10.77
CA VAL A 154 -1.76 7.50 9.63
C VAL A 154 -2.82 6.43 9.65
N VAL A 155 -4.07 6.81 9.89
CA VAL A 155 -5.21 5.90 9.89
C VAL A 155 -5.96 6.00 8.57
N VAL A 156 -6.23 4.86 7.96
CA VAL A 156 -6.97 4.73 6.71
C VAL A 156 -8.19 3.84 6.93
N TYR A 157 -9.34 4.32 6.50
CA TYR A 157 -10.60 3.59 6.57
C TYR A 157 -11.02 3.08 5.18
N THR A 158 -11.78 1.99 5.12
CA THR A 158 -12.34 1.48 3.85
C THR A 158 -13.19 2.50 3.12
N THR A 159 -13.76 3.47 3.82
CA THR A 159 -14.47 4.62 3.19
C THR A 159 -13.55 5.52 2.35
N GLY A 160 -12.24 5.29 2.37
CA GLY A 160 -11.22 6.14 1.75
C GLY A 160 -10.83 7.34 2.62
N GLN A 161 -11.39 7.50 3.80
CA GLN A 161 -10.96 8.55 4.72
C GLN A 161 -9.55 8.27 5.22
N VAL A 162 -8.70 9.30 5.22
CA VAL A 162 -7.34 9.27 5.76
C VAL A 162 -7.20 10.34 6.84
N SER A 163 -6.75 9.94 8.02
CA SER A 163 -6.46 10.87 9.12
C SER A 163 -5.00 10.71 9.60
N VAL A 164 -4.42 11.81 10.06
CA VAL A 164 -3.07 11.81 10.68
C VAL A 164 -3.23 12.19 12.14
N ARG A 165 -2.59 11.46 13.01
CA ARG A 165 -2.63 11.67 14.46
C ARG A 165 -1.22 11.76 15.02
N GLY A 166 -1.03 12.60 16.04
CA GLY A 166 0.23 12.77 16.77
C GLY A 166 0.40 11.76 17.90
N THR A 167 -0.12 10.55 17.72
CA THR A 167 -0.10 9.47 18.72
C THR A 167 0.29 8.15 18.05
N SER A 168 0.56 7.12 18.86
CA SER A 168 0.72 5.75 18.36
C SER A 168 -0.59 5.21 17.76
N CYS A 169 -0.50 4.10 17.06
CA CYS A 169 -1.69 3.42 16.53
C CYS A 169 -2.62 2.95 17.65
N ILE A 170 -2.07 2.51 18.78
CA ILE A 170 -2.85 2.07 19.97
C ILE A 170 -3.80 3.16 20.48
N ASP A 171 -3.38 4.43 20.39
CA ASP A 171 -4.21 5.55 20.81
C ASP A 171 -5.04 6.15 19.67
N ALA A 172 -4.85 5.66 18.44
CA ALA A 172 -5.44 6.24 17.24
C ALA A 172 -6.63 5.45 16.68
N LEU A 173 -6.72 4.17 16.99
CA LEU A 173 -7.79 3.25 16.61
C LEU A 173 -8.82 3.13 17.73
#